data_3d49ca184d601d18f9c3fc367a7b8af5
#
_entry.id   3d49ca184d601d18f9c3fc367a7b8af5
#
_cell.length_a   1.000
_cell.length_b   1.000
_cell.length_c   1.000
_cell.angle_alpha   90.00
_cell.angle_beta   90.00
_cell.angle_gamma   90.00
#
_symmetry.space_group_name_H-M   'P 1'
#
loop_
_entity.id
_entity.type
_entity.pdbx_description
1 polymer ?
#
loop_
_entity_poly.entity_id
_entity_poly.type
_entity_poly.pdbx_seq_one_letter_code
_entity_poly.pdbx_strand_id
1 'polypeptide(L)'
;MKTYFYLTIFLLIIASSLKAQRIYQTSAREIGVNQIDEFKAFLALPNDAAKKEQIEANIIWAEQQLASLGFDFKRLKTAHLPLLLANKIVKKKLPTIAFYMHLDGQAVDLSKWNQADPYRAELKRDNGNDYETVSWDALKGESIDDLRIFARSSADDKGPFVMFLNALDHLKKIITYKI
;
A
#
# COMPACT_ATOMS: atom_id res chain seq x y z
N MET A 1 -35.18 -35.37 -6.89
CA MET A 1 -33.79 -35.49 -7.41
C MET A 1 -33.24 -34.19 -7.98
N LYS A 2 -33.91 -33.52 -8.92
CA LYS A 2 -33.38 -32.27 -9.54
C LYS A 2 -33.10 -31.15 -8.52
N THR A 3 -33.95 -30.95 -7.52
CA THR A 3 -33.81 -29.89 -6.51
C THR A 3 -32.55 -30.06 -5.64
N TYR A 4 -32.24 -31.29 -5.23
CA TYR A 4 -31.02 -31.57 -4.45
C TYR A 4 -29.78 -31.41 -5.28
N PHE A 5 -29.82 -31.70 -6.57
CA PHE A 5 -28.72 -31.49 -7.49
C PHE A 5 -28.36 -29.99 -7.62
N TYR A 6 -29.36 -29.11 -7.80
CA TYR A 6 -29.12 -27.66 -7.84
C TYR A 6 -28.63 -27.10 -6.51
N LEU A 7 -29.14 -27.59 -5.39
CA LEU A 7 -28.67 -27.20 -4.07
C LEU A 7 -27.20 -27.57 -3.84
N THR A 8 -26.80 -28.77 -4.28
CA THR A 8 -25.42 -29.23 -4.18
C THR A 8 -24.47 -28.36 -5.01
N ILE A 9 -24.86 -28.03 -6.26
CA ILE A 9 -24.06 -27.13 -7.12
C ILE A 9 -23.94 -25.75 -6.48
N PHE A 10 -25.03 -25.20 -5.95
CA PHE A 10 -25.02 -23.89 -5.30
C PHE A 10 -24.10 -23.86 -4.06
N LEU A 11 -24.13 -24.91 -3.23
CA LEU A 11 -23.22 -25.04 -2.09
C LEU A 11 -21.76 -25.18 -2.50
N LEU A 12 -21.46 -25.88 -3.61
CA LEU A 12 -20.10 -25.99 -4.14
C LEU A 12 -19.58 -24.65 -4.68
N ILE A 13 -20.43 -23.83 -5.31
CA ILE A 13 -20.07 -22.51 -5.78
C ILE A 13 -19.76 -21.57 -4.60
N ILE A 14 -20.59 -21.59 -3.55
CA ILE A 14 -20.34 -20.80 -2.33
C ILE A 14 -19.04 -21.25 -1.67
N ALA A 15 -18.81 -22.53 -1.49
CA ALA A 15 -17.60 -23.05 -0.87
C ALA A 15 -16.34 -22.69 -1.65
N SER A 16 -16.38 -22.71 -2.99
CA SER A 16 -15.25 -22.31 -3.83
C SER A 16 -14.97 -20.80 -3.74
N SER A 17 -16.01 -19.96 -3.68
CA SER A 17 -15.88 -18.52 -3.51
C SER A 17 -15.25 -18.15 -2.16
N LEU A 18 -15.70 -18.77 -1.07
CA LEU A 18 -15.13 -18.57 0.27
C LEU A 18 -13.66 -19.00 0.34
N LYS A 19 -13.32 -20.13 -0.30
CA LYS A 19 -11.93 -20.59 -0.37
C LYS A 19 -11.03 -19.63 -1.15
N ALA A 20 -11.50 -19.11 -2.28
CA ALA A 20 -10.79 -18.13 -3.07
C ALA A 20 -10.53 -16.84 -2.27
N GLN A 21 -11.56 -16.30 -1.61
CA GLN A 21 -11.43 -15.10 -0.79
C GLN A 21 -10.39 -15.28 0.33
N ARG A 22 -10.39 -16.42 1.02
CA ARG A 22 -9.43 -16.73 2.08
C ARG A 22 -7.99 -16.80 1.54
N ILE A 23 -7.77 -17.38 0.38
CA ILE A 23 -6.44 -17.44 -0.27
C ILE A 23 -5.95 -16.03 -0.58
N TYR A 24 -6.78 -15.16 -1.15
CA TYR A 24 -6.39 -13.77 -1.44
C TYR A 24 -6.06 -12.97 -0.18
N GLN A 25 -6.85 -13.10 0.88
CA GLN A 25 -6.59 -12.42 2.15
C GLN A 25 -5.26 -12.87 2.77
N THR A 26 -4.97 -14.16 2.78
CA THR A 26 -3.70 -14.71 3.30
C THR A 26 -2.51 -14.18 2.50
N SER A 27 -2.61 -14.19 1.16
CA SER A 27 -1.54 -13.68 0.30
C SER A 27 -1.33 -12.17 0.46
N ALA A 28 -2.40 -11.39 0.57
CA ALA A 28 -2.30 -9.94 0.77
C ALA A 28 -1.63 -9.59 2.11
N ARG A 29 -1.98 -10.31 3.17
CA ARG A 29 -1.36 -10.15 4.49
C ARG A 29 0.13 -10.49 4.44
N GLU A 30 0.50 -11.62 3.85
CA GLU A 30 1.89 -12.05 3.73
C GLU A 30 2.73 -11.02 2.96
N ILE A 31 2.21 -10.50 1.85
CA ILE A 31 2.84 -9.43 1.08
C ILE A 31 3.04 -8.20 1.95
N GLY A 32 2.00 -7.74 2.64
CA GLY A 32 2.07 -6.55 3.49
C GLY A 32 3.09 -6.68 4.63
N VAL A 33 3.13 -7.84 5.30
CA VAL A 33 4.09 -8.10 6.38
C VAL A 33 5.52 -8.15 5.84
N ASN A 34 5.75 -8.75 4.68
CA ASN A 34 7.08 -8.83 4.07
C ASN A 34 7.60 -7.46 3.58
N GLN A 35 6.72 -6.52 3.30
CA GLN A 35 7.06 -5.18 2.82
C GLN A 35 7.05 -4.10 3.92
N ILE A 36 6.85 -4.51 5.17
CA ILE A 36 6.66 -3.55 6.27
C ILE A 36 7.89 -2.67 6.51
N ASP A 37 9.09 -3.20 6.37
CA ASP A 37 10.31 -2.43 6.59
C ASP A 37 10.55 -1.40 5.49
N GLU A 38 10.21 -1.72 4.25
CA GLU A 38 10.24 -0.76 3.14
C GLU A 38 9.19 0.34 3.35
N PHE A 39 7.99 0.00 3.80
CA PHE A 39 6.96 0.97 4.13
C PHE A 39 7.40 1.90 5.28
N LYS A 40 7.98 1.36 6.35
CA LYS A 40 8.54 2.17 7.44
C LYS A 40 9.63 3.13 6.95
N ALA A 41 10.52 2.67 6.06
CA ALA A 41 11.55 3.50 5.47
C ALA A 41 10.96 4.64 4.62
N PHE A 42 9.89 4.38 3.88
CA PHE A 42 9.18 5.42 3.13
C PHE A 42 8.46 6.40 4.06
N LEU A 43 7.84 5.94 5.13
CA LEU A 43 7.19 6.80 6.13
C LEU A 43 8.21 7.72 6.84
N ALA A 44 9.46 7.27 7.00
CA ALA A 44 10.52 8.05 7.60
C ALA A 44 11.00 9.25 6.75
N LEU A 45 10.63 9.32 5.46
CA LEU A 45 10.89 10.50 4.64
C LEU A 45 9.85 11.58 4.96
N PRO A 46 10.23 12.76 5.49
CA PRO A 46 9.30 13.86 5.66
C PRO A 46 8.72 14.30 4.30
N ASN A 47 7.48 14.80 4.30
CA ASN A 47 6.78 15.14 3.07
C ASN A 47 5.88 16.38 3.18
N ASP A 48 6.29 17.37 3.98
CA ASP A 48 5.59 18.65 4.08
C ASP A 48 5.56 19.33 2.70
N ALA A 49 4.36 19.61 2.18
CA ALA A 49 4.14 20.22 0.87
C ALA A 49 4.83 21.60 0.71
N ALA A 50 5.09 22.31 1.80
CA ALA A 50 5.79 23.60 1.77
C ALA A 50 7.32 23.45 1.64
N LYS A 51 7.88 22.24 1.79
CA LYS A 51 9.31 21.96 1.82
C LYS A 51 9.73 21.16 0.59
N LYS A 52 10.22 21.85 -0.43
CA LYS A 52 10.57 21.25 -1.73
C LYS A 52 11.57 20.10 -1.62
N GLU A 53 12.56 20.21 -0.73
CA GLU A 53 13.58 19.19 -0.50
C GLU A 53 12.98 17.89 0.06
N GLN A 54 11.93 17.98 0.87
CA GLN A 54 11.23 16.81 1.39
C GLN A 54 10.43 16.11 0.29
N ILE A 55 9.74 16.88 -0.55
CA ILE A 55 9.01 16.34 -1.70
C ILE A 55 9.96 15.70 -2.70
N GLU A 56 11.12 16.31 -2.95
CA GLU A 56 12.15 15.76 -3.83
C GLU A 56 12.61 14.37 -3.37
N ALA A 57 12.86 14.18 -2.07
CA ALA A 57 13.25 12.87 -1.52
C ALA A 57 12.15 11.81 -1.74
N ASN A 58 10.88 12.19 -1.58
CA ASN A 58 9.73 11.29 -1.83
C ASN A 58 9.58 10.97 -3.33
N ILE A 59 9.81 11.93 -4.22
CA ILE A 59 9.79 11.69 -5.67
C ILE A 59 10.89 10.72 -6.07
N ILE A 60 12.12 10.91 -5.58
CA ILE A 60 13.26 10.02 -5.87
C ILE A 60 12.93 8.59 -5.43
N TRP A 61 12.37 8.42 -4.24
CA TRP A 61 11.94 7.11 -3.75
C TRP A 61 10.89 6.50 -4.68
N ALA A 62 9.86 7.25 -5.07
CA ALA A 62 8.81 6.77 -5.97
C ALA A 62 9.35 6.38 -7.35
N GLU A 63 10.29 7.16 -7.92
CA GLU A 63 10.96 6.85 -9.18
C GLU A 63 11.72 5.53 -9.11
N GLN A 64 12.43 5.26 -8.02
CA GLN A 64 13.16 4.01 -7.82
C GLN A 64 12.20 2.82 -7.79
N GLN A 65 11.08 2.92 -7.07
CA GLN A 65 10.08 1.87 -7.00
C GLN A 65 9.41 1.62 -8.36
N LEU A 66 8.99 2.66 -9.04
CA LEU A 66 8.37 2.55 -10.35
C LEU A 66 9.33 2.01 -11.42
N ALA A 67 10.61 2.39 -11.37
CA ALA A 67 11.65 1.83 -12.25
C ALA A 67 11.82 0.32 -12.05
N SER A 68 11.85 -0.16 -10.80
CA SER A 68 11.97 -1.58 -10.47
C SER A 68 10.81 -2.43 -11.05
N LEU A 69 9.63 -1.81 -11.14
CA LEU A 69 8.45 -2.41 -11.74
C LEU A 69 8.41 -2.28 -13.28
N GLY A 70 9.38 -1.59 -13.89
CA GLY A 70 9.50 -1.40 -15.33
C GLY A 70 8.57 -0.32 -15.88
N PHE A 71 8.33 0.73 -15.12
CA PHE A 71 7.68 1.94 -15.60
C PHE A 71 8.70 2.90 -16.18
N ASP A 72 8.34 3.56 -17.29
CA ASP A 72 8.97 4.78 -17.77
C ASP A 72 8.34 5.94 -17.02
N PHE A 73 9.14 6.94 -16.64
CA PHE A 73 8.62 8.09 -15.92
C PHE A 73 9.28 9.39 -16.38
N LYS A 74 8.60 10.49 -16.12
CA LYS A 74 9.11 11.85 -16.34
C LYS A 74 8.54 12.80 -15.31
N ARG A 75 9.32 13.81 -14.95
CA ARG A 75 8.88 14.93 -14.13
C ARG A 75 8.32 16.03 -15.02
N LEU A 76 7.09 16.44 -14.74
CA LEU A 76 6.45 17.57 -15.40
C LEU A 76 6.59 18.80 -14.50
N LYS A 77 7.12 19.88 -15.06
CA LYS A 77 7.25 21.14 -14.35
C LYS A 77 5.87 21.76 -14.13
N THR A 78 5.59 22.18 -12.91
CA THR A 78 4.42 22.99 -12.55
C THR A 78 4.85 24.32 -11.93
N ALA A 79 3.89 25.14 -11.53
CA ALA A 79 4.17 26.41 -10.84
C ALA A 79 4.80 26.21 -9.45
N HIS A 80 4.54 25.07 -8.78
CA HIS A 80 4.98 24.82 -7.40
C HIS A 80 5.85 23.57 -7.28
N LEU A 81 5.24 22.41 -7.16
CA LEU A 81 5.93 21.12 -7.03
C LEU A 81 5.85 20.35 -8.34
N PRO A 82 6.87 19.57 -8.71
CA PRO A 82 6.80 18.77 -9.93
C PRO A 82 5.73 17.70 -9.84
N LEU A 83 5.14 17.35 -11.00
CA LEU A 83 4.26 16.19 -11.13
C LEU A 83 5.10 15.01 -11.68
N LEU A 84 5.09 13.89 -11.00
CA LEU A 84 5.68 12.65 -11.50
C LEU A 84 4.64 11.90 -12.35
N LEU A 85 4.91 11.78 -13.63
CA LEU A 85 4.12 10.97 -14.55
C LEU A 85 4.86 9.68 -14.84
N ALA A 86 4.29 8.54 -14.48
CA ALA A 86 4.81 7.22 -14.81
C ALA A 86 3.86 6.49 -15.75
N ASN A 87 4.40 5.73 -16.70
CA ASN A 87 3.60 4.93 -17.61
C ASN A 87 4.24 3.57 -17.86
N LYS A 88 3.41 2.57 -18.15
CA LYS A 88 3.84 1.23 -18.55
C LYS A 88 2.93 0.73 -19.67
N ILE A 89 3.49 0.60 -20.86
CA ILE A 89 2.74 0.10 -22.03
C ILE A 89 2.93 -1.42 -22.10
N VAL A 90 1.86 -2.17 -21.84
CA VAL A 90 1.88 -3.65 -21.96
C VAL A 90 1.59 -4.07 -23.39
N LYS A 91 0.52 -3.53 -24.00
CA LYS A 91 0.17 -3.71 -25.42
C LYS A 91 -0.52 -2.44 -25.93
N LYS A 92 -0.14 -1.97 -27.13
CA LYS A 92 -0.65 -0.71 -27.71
C LYS A 92 -2.18 -0.63 -27.90
N LYS A 93 -2.87 -1.78 -28.00
CA LYS A 93 -4.32 -1.83 -28.25
C LYS A 93 -5.15 -2.00 -26.97
N LEU A 94 -4.54 -2.11 -25.80
CA LEU A 94 -5.27 -2.23 -24.55
C LEU A 94 -5.75 -0.86 -24.06
N PRO A 95 -6.89 -0.81 -23.35
CA PRO A 95 -7.31 0.40 -22.66
C PRO A 95 -6.24 0.87 -21.68
N THR A 96 -6.14 2.19 -21.52
CA THR A 96 -5.28 2.81 -20.52
C THR A 96 -6.07 3.00 -19.22
N ILE A 97 -5.47 2.57 -18.12
CA ILE A 97 -5.97 2.84 -16.77
C ILE A 97 -5.04 3.88 -16.14
N ALA A 98 -5.60 4.98 -15.66
CA ALA A 98 -4.87 6.00 -14.93
C ALA A 98 -5.16 5.91 -13.43
N PHE A 99 -4.10 5.98 -12.61
CA PHE A 99 -4.17 6.09 -11.17
C PHE A 99 -3.62 7.46 -10.77
N TYR A 100 -4.30 8.13 -9.85
CA TYR A 100 -3.84 9.38 -9.27
C TYR A 100 -3.55 9.14 -7.79
N MET A 101 -2.36 9.55 -7.36
CA MET A 101 -1.89 9.49 -5.98
C MET A 101 -1.01 10.70 -5.70
N HIS A 102 -0.86 11.10 -4.43
CA HIS A 102 0.01 12.19 -4.06
C HIS A 102 1.09 11.77 -3.06
N LEU A 103 2.22 12.47 -3.06
CA LEU A 103 3.39 12.18 -2.22
C LEU A 103 3.56 13.20 -1.10
N ASP A 104 2.92 14.36 -1.23
CA ASP A 104 2.97 15.42 -0.25
C ASP A 104 2.00 15.16 0.92
N GLY A 105 2.30 15.76 2.04
CA GLY A 105 1.48 15.75 3.24
C GLY A 105 1.41 17.14 3.87
N GLN A 106 0.56 17.28 4.86
CA GLN A 106 0.45 18.51 5.65
C GLN A 106 1.64 18.66 6.60
N ALA A 107 1.95 19.90 6.96
CA ALA A 107 2.90 20.21 8.02
C ALA A 107 2.54 19.49 9.34
N VAL A 108 3.57 19.15 10.10
CA VAL A 108 3.42 18.48 11.38
C VAL A 108 3.41 19.51 12.51
N ASP A 109 2.40 19.44 13.35
CA ASP A 109 2.33 20.13 14.65
C ASP A 109 2.58 19.10 15.76
N LEU A 110 3.79 19.06 16.30
CA LEU A 110 4.21 18.09 17.32
C LEU A 110 3.34 18.09 18.57
N SER A 111 2.69 19.21 18.91
CA SER A 111 1.80 19.30 20.08
C SER A 111 0.54 18.45 19.95
N LYS A 112 0.22 17.98 18.72
CA LYS A 112 -0.98 17.18 18.41
C LYS A 112 -0.65 15.71 18.17
N TRP A 113 0.59 15.28 18.44
CA TRP A 113 1.02 13.92 18.23
C TRP A 113 1.33 13.21 19.56
N ASN A 114 0.82 11.99 19.68
CA ASN A 114 1.08 11.13 20.85
C ASN A 114 2.35 10.26 20.67
N GLN A 115 3.23 10.65 19.75
CA GLN A 115 4.53 10.01 19.52
C GLN A 115 5.60 11.08 19.30
N ALA A 116 6.83 10.79 19.71
CA ALA A 116 7.91 11.77 19.72
C ALA A 116 8.32 12.23 18.31
N ASP A 117 8.21 11.33 17.32
CA ASP A 117 8.53 11.62 15.91
C ASP A 117 7.40 11.11 15.01
N PRO A 118 6.62 12.01 14.40
CA PRO A 118 5.55 11.65 13.48
C PRO A 118 5.99 10.90 12.22
N TYR A 119 7.25 10.97 11.85
CA TYR A 119 7.82 10.26 10.70
C TYR A 119 8.43 8.90 11.09
N ARG A 120 8.54 8.59 12.36
CA ARG A 120 8.93 7.26 12.83
C ARG A 120 7.67 6.41 13.04
N ALA A 121 7.42 5.49 12.14
CA ALA A 121 6.25 4.63 12.22
C ALA A 121 6.20 3.81 13.51
N GLU A 122 5.06 3.81 14.19
CA GLU A 122 4.76 2.97 15.34
C GLU A 122 3.60 2.04 15.01
N LEU A 123 3.72 0.77 15.41
CA LEU A 123 2.61 -0.17 15.38
C LEU A 123 1.85 -0.05 16.69
N LYS A 124 0.55 0.18 16.60
CA LYS A 124 -0.31 0.30 17.78
C LYS A 124 -1.49 -0.65 17.70
N ARG A 125 -1.93 -1.11 18.85
CA ARG A 125 -3.11 -1.95 19.02
C ARG A 125 -4.25 -1.13 19.58
N ASP A 126 -5.41 -1.27 18.97
CA ASP A 126 -6.67 -0.76 19.48
C ASP A 126 -7.11 -1.64 20.67
N ASN A 127 -7.27 -1.04 21.84
CA ASN A 127 -7.77 -1.71 23.06
C ASN A 127 -9.24 -1.37 23.36
N GLY A 128 -9.92 -0.72 22.43
CA GLY A 128 -11.33 -0.30 22.53
C GLY A 128 -11.53 1.08 23.18
N ASN A 129 -10.52 1.66 23.80
CA ASN A 129 -10.57 3.00 24.40
C ASN A 129 -9.47 3.92 23.84
N ASP A 130 -8.31 3.35 23.54
CA ASP A 130 -7.13 4.08 23.06
C ASP A 130 -6.23 3.10 22.27
N TYR A 131 -5.07 3.58 21.84
CA TYR A 131 -4.06 2.84 21.11
C TYR A 131 -2.79 2.70 21.93
N GLU A 132 -2.33 1.46 22.15
CA GLU A 132 -1.05 1.16 22.81
C GLU A 132 0.03 0.75 21.81
N THR A 133 1.24 1.24 21.95
CA THR A 133 2.38 0.86 21.11
C THR A 133 2.76 -0.59 21.39
N VAL A 134 2.88 -1.40 20.33
CA VAL A 134 3.24 -2.82 20.40
C VAL A 134 4.45 -3.12 19.51
N SER A 135 5.10 -4.26 19.76
CA SER A 135 6.19 -4.73 18.89
C SER A 135 5.67 -5.02 17.48
N TRP A 136 6.51 -4.77 16.47
CA TRP A 136 6.25 -5.15 15.08
C TRP A 136 6.07 -6.66 14.88
N ASP A 137 6.56 -7.48 15.81
CA ASP A 137 6.31 -8.93 15.80
C ASP A 137 4.83 -9.28 15.97
N ALA A 138 4.00 -8.36 16.47
CA ALA A 138 2.55 -8.55 16.53
C ALA A 138 1.92 -8.78 15.15
N LEU A 139 2.54 -8.30 14.07
CA LEU A 139 2.10 -8.57 12.70
C LEU A 139 2.18 -10.06 12.30
N LYS A 140 2.95 -10.87 13.03
CA LYS A 140 3.07 -12.32 12.83
C LYS A 140 1.97 -13.11 13.58
N GLY A 141 1.18 -12.44 14.41
CA GLY A 141 0.09 -13.04 15.19
C GLY A 141 -1.05 -13.58 14.32
N GLU A 142 -2.00 -14.32 14.89
CA GLU A 142 -3.13 -14.90 14.15
C GLU A 142 -4.09 -13.83 13.60
N SER A 143 -4.37 -12.80 14.40
CA SER A 143 -5.20 -11.65 14.01
C SER A 143 -4.37 -10.37 14.05
N ILE A 144 -4.61 -9.49 13.06
CA ILE A 144 -4.02 -8.15 12.95
C ILE A 144 -5.08 -7.06 12.75
N ASP A 145 -6.35 -7.41 12.93
CA ASP A 145 -7.48 -6.52 12.61
C ASP A 145 -7.57 -5.34 13.58
N ASP A 146 -7.01 -5.48 14.79
CA ASP A 146 -6.88 -4.47 15.82
C ASP A 146 -5.58 -3.63 15.72
N LEU A 147 -4.70 -3.97 14.78
CA LEU A 147 -3.42 -3.27 14.61
C LEU A 147 -3.53 -2.11 13.62
N ARG A 148 -2.86 -1.00 13.96
CA ARG A 148 -2.77 0.20 13.11
C ARG A 148 -1.34 0.72 13.07
N ILE A 149 -0.95 1.28 11.93
CA ILE A 149 0.35 1.92 11.73
C ILE A 149 0.15 3.43 11.87
N PHE A 150 0.80 4.00 12.86
CA PHE A 150 0.78 5.43 13.15
C PHE A 150 2.05 6.09 12.63
N ALA A 151 1.90 6.96 11.66
CA ALA A 151 2.93 7.88 11.17
C ALA A 151 2.28 8.96 10.30
N ARG A 152 2.98 10.08 10.05
CA ARG A 152 2.55 11.07 9.06
C ARG A 152 2.41 10.39 7.70
N SER A 153 1.29 10.65 7.04
CA SER A 153 0.94 10.13 5.71
C SER A 153 0.79 8.60 5.60
N SER A 154 0.70 7.86 6.72
CA SER A 154 0.52 6.41 6.69
C SER A 154 -0.75 5.97 5.97
N ALA A 155 -1.83 6.75 6.05
CA ALA A 155 -3.10 6.48 5.36
C ALA A 155 -3.37 7.43 4.19
N ASP A 156 -2.71 8.61 4.14
CA ASP A 156 -2.96 9.69 3.18
C ASP A 156 -1.64 10.36 2.77
N ASP A 157 -0.96 9.93 1.68
CA ASP A 157 -1.36 8.88 0.73
C ASP A 157 -0.24 7.83 0.53
N LYS A 158 0.82 7.80 1.41
CA LYS A 158 1.94 6.86 1.29
C LYS A 158 1.52 5.39 1.42
N GLY A 159 0.55 5.08 2.30
CA GLY A 159 0.02 3.73 2.45
C GLY A 159 -0.64 3.22 1.17
N PRO A 160 -1.66 3.90 0.63
CA PRO A 160 -2.27 3.57 -0.66
C PRO A 160 -1.25 3.44 -1.79
N PHE A 161 -0.23 4.31 -1.84
CA PHE A 161 0.82 4.23 -2.86
C PHE A 161 1.64 2.93 -2.74
N VAL A 162 2.08 2.57 -1.54
CA VAL A 162 2.82 1.30 -1.31
C VAL A 162 1.93 0.09 -1.59
N MET A 163 0.66 0.12 -1.21
CA MET A 163 -0.30 -0.95 -1.54
C MET A 163 -0.44 -1.14 -3.05
N PHE A 164 -0.48 -0.04 -3.81
CA PHE A 164 -0.52 -0.08 -5.27
C PHE A 164 0.75 -0.70 -5.86
N LEU A 165 1.94 -0.29 -5.39
CA LEU A 165 3.22 -0.86 -5.83
C LEU A 165 3.30 -2.37 -5.55
N ASN A 166 2.89 -2.80 -4.37
CA ASN A 166 2.87 -4.21 -3.96
C ASN A 166 1.90 -5.04 -4.81
N ALA A 167 0.73 -4.48 -5.13
CA ALA A 167 -0.21 -5.14 -6.03
C ALA A 167 0.35 -5.32 -7.43
N LEU A 168 1.05 -4.31 -7.97
CA LEU A 168 1.71 -4.40 -9.28
C LEU A 168 2.86 -5.41 -9.28
N ASP A 169 3.69 -5.46 -8.24
CA ASP A 169 4.78 -6.43 -8.12
C ASP A 169 4.23 -7.86 -8.06
N HIS A 170 3.18 -8.07 -7.29
CA HIS A 170 2.52 -9.36 -7.19
C HIS A 170 1.92 -9.80 -8.55
N LEU A 171 1.23 -8.90 -9.24
CA LEU A 171 0.70 -9.18 -10.58
C LEU A 171 1.80 -9.51 -11.58
N LYS A 172 2.93 -8.79 -11.56
CA LYS A 172 4.09 -9.08 -12.40
C LYS A 172 4.59 -10.51 -12.19
N LYS A 173 4.72 -10.96 -10.94
CA LYS A 173 5.13 -12.34 -10.60
C LYS A 173 4.14 -13.38 -11.15
N ILE A 174 2.82 -13.19 -10.92
CA ILE A 174 1.79 -14.12 -11.39
C ILE A 174 1.79 -14.24 -12.93
N ILE A 175 1.92 -13.12 -13.65
CA ILE A 175 1.90 -13.11 -15.11
C ILE A 175 3.16 -13.80 -15.66
N THR A 176 4.32 -13.58 -15.06
CA THR A 176 5.59 -14.19 -15.49
C THR A 176 5.58 -15.71 -15.32
N TYR A 177 4.87 -16.26 -14.35
CA TYR A 177 4.74 -17.72 -14.14
C TYR A 177 3.74 -18.39 -15.10
N LYS A 178 2.97 -17.64 -15.89
CA LYS A 178 1.94 -18.17 -16.81
C LYS A 178 2.31 -18.07 -18.29
N ILE A 179 3.51 -17.60 -18.60
CA ILE A 179 4.08 -17.55 -19.95
C ILE A 179 5.22 -18.56 -20.06
#